data_d345da34848d44c816f392ea67b84aae
#
_entry.id   d345da34848d44c816f392ea67b84aae
#
_cell.length_a   1.000
_cell.length_b   1.000
_cell.length_c   1.000
_cell.angle_alpha   90.00
_cell.angle_beta   90.00
_cell.angle_gamma   90.00
#
_symmetry.space_group_name_H-M   'P 1'
#
loop_
_entity.id
_entity.type
_entity.pdbx_description
1 polymer ?
#
loop_
_entity_poly.entity_id
_entity_poly.type
_entity_poly.pdbx_seq_one_letter_code
_entity_poly.pdbx_strand_id
1 'polypeptide(L)'
;MPANAARPAAKPAEGPVLTKAALRAAGRLGVSNKILARIVGLSEASVSRMGSGAYTLSSGDKAFELAVMFVRVFRSLDALVHGDDAVAAAWMTHPNAALGGTPLDLVQTVPGLVHVLAYLDARRALV
;
A
#
# COMPACT_ATOMS: atom_id res chain seq x y z
N MET A 1 20.76 12.45 31.43
CA MET A 1 20.16 12.23 31.13
C MET A 1 19.92 11.61 30.20
N PRO A 2 19.96 11.26 29.95
CA PRO A 2 19.80 10.42 29.10
C PRO A 2 18.54 10.23 28.61
N ALA A 3 17.87 10.94 28.84
CA ALA A 3 16.59 10.83 28.41
C ALA A 3 16.54 10.27 27.09
N ASN A 4 17.27 10.70 26.29
CA ASN A 4 17.20 10.22 25.05
C ASN A 4 17.50 8.90 24.92
N ALA A 5 18.24 8.47 25.62
CA ALA A 5 18.66 7.15 25.46
C ALA A 5 17.44 6.35 25.27
N ALA A 6 16.47 6.73 25.89
CA ALA A 6 15.38 5.87 25.88
C ALA A 6 14.57 6.07 24.68
N ARG A 7 14.91 6.93 23.86
CA ARG A 7 14.12 7.13 22.87
C ARG A 7 14.16 6.11 21.97
N PRO A 8 13.54 5.34 21.99
CA PRO A 8 13.51 4.17 21.21
C PRO A 8 13.21 4.67 19.91
N ALA A 9 12.54 5.56 19.95
CA ALA A 9 12.28 6.11 18.79
C ALA A 9 12.90 5.30 17.85
N ALA A 10 13.39 4.60 18.28
CA ALA A 10 14.03 3.79 17.55
C ALA A 10 13.34 3.31 16.39
N LYS A 11 12.52 3.87 15.83
CA LYS A 11 11.95 3.34 14.66
C LYS A 11 12.10 4.38 13.62
N PRO A 12 13.22 5.02 13.56
CA PRO A 12 13.40 6.04 12.56
C PRO A 12 13.36 5.44 11.18
N ALA A 13 13.57 4.16 11.05
CA ALA A 13 13.53 3.54 9.74
C ALA A 13 12.12 3.20 9.28
N GLU A 14 11.13 3.37 10.12
CA GLU A 14 9.78 2.98 9.79
C GLU A 14 9.22 3.72 8.57
N GLY A 15 9.40 5.00 8.51
CA GLY A 15 8.94 5.79 7.36
C GLY A 15 9.65 5.43 6.08
N PRO A 16 10.97 5.43 6.05
CA PRO A 16 11.70 5.05 4.84
C PRO A 16 11.39 3.63 4.37
N VAL A 17 11.25 2.69 5.30
CA VAL A 17 10.95 1.30 4.94
C VAL A 17 9.57 1.22 4.31
N LEU A 18 8.57 1.86 4.90
CA LEU A 18 7.22 1.83 4.35
C LEU A 18 7.16 2.54 3.00
N THR A 19 7.87 3.67 2.87
CA THR A 19 7.90 4.41 1.61
C THR A 19 8.41 3.52 0.48
N LYS A 20 9.50 2.80 0.72
CA LYS A 20 10.03 1.88 -0.29
C LYS A 20 9.07 0.73 -0.56
N ALA A 21 8.45 0.19 0.47
CA ALA A 21 7.53 -0.92 0.32
C ALA A 21 6.32 -0.51 -0.50
N ALA A 22 5.79 0.69 -0.27
CA ALA A 22 4.62 1.17 -1.02
C ALA A 22 4.97 1.40 -2.50
N LEU A 23 6.14 1.97 -2.77
CA LEU A 23 6.58 2.17 -4.16
C LEU A 23 6.82 0.84 -4.87
N ARG A 24 7.41 -0.13 -4.17
CA ARG A 24 7.63 -1.44 -4.76
C ARG A 24 6.29 -2.14 -5.04
N ALA A 25 5.36 -2.08 -4.10
CA ALA A 25 4.05 -2.67 -4.28
C ALA A 25 3.36 -2.07 -5.50
N ALA A 26 3.39 -0.75 -5.62
CA ALA A 26 2.78 -0.07 -6.75
C ALA A 26 3.43 -0.51 -8.07
N GLY A 27 4.74 -0.59 -8.11
CA GLY A 27 5.46 -1.02 -9.31
C GLY A 27 5.09 -2.44 -9.71
N ARG A 28 5.04 -3.35 -8.76
CA ARG A 28 4.71 -4.75 -9.06
C ARG A 28 3.26 -4.95 -9.45
N LEU A 29 2.36 -4.10 -8.95
CA LEU A 29 0.95 -4.16 -9.32
C LEU A 29 0.61 -3.34 -10.57
N GLY A 30 1.57 -2.62 -11.12
CA GLY A 30 1.30 -1.75 -12.27
C GLY A 30 0.49 -0.51 -11.91
N VAL A 31 0.58 -0.06 -10.67
CA VAL A 31 -0.16 1.11 -10.20
C VAL A 31 0.68 2.36 -10.44
N SER A 32 0.10 3.32 -11.17
CA SER A 32 0.80 4.56 -11.49
C SER A 32 0.93 5.48 -10.28
N ASN A 33 1.82 6.46 -10.37
CA ASN A 33 1.95 7.46 -9.31
C ASN A 33 0.65 8.20 -9.07
N LYS A 34 -0.12 8.47 -10.12
CA LYS A 34 -1.39 9.16 -9.99
C LYS A 34 -2.38 8.34 -9.17
N ILE A 35 -2.45 7.06 -9.43
CA ILE A 35 -3.36 6.17 -8.71
C ILE A 35 -2.86 5.96 -7.28
N LEU A 36 -1.55 5.75 -7.10
CA LEU A 36 -1.00 5.58 -5.75
C LEU A 36 -1.29 6.82 -4.90
N ALA A 37 -1.18 8.01 -5.49
CA ALA A 37 -1.50 9.25 -4.78
C ALA A 37 -2.94 9.24 -4.27
N ARG A 38 -3.88 8.74 -5.07
CA ARG A 38 -5.27 8.64 -4.64
C ARG A 38 -5.45 7.60 -3.53
N ILE A 39 -4.73 6.51 -3.61
CA ILE A 39 -4.83 5.45 -2.61
C ILE A 39 -4.36 5.96 -1.24
N VAL A 40 -3.23 6.64 -1.20
CA VAL A 40 -2.64 7.06 0.07
C VAL A 40 -3.02 8.48 0.48
N GLY A 41 -3.77 9.19 -0.36
CA GLY A 41 -4.24 10.53 0.00
C GLY A 41 -3.17 11.61 -0.08
N LEU A 42 -2.25 11.48 -1.02
CA LEU A 42 -1.21 12.48 -1.26
C LEU A 42 -1.39 13.09 -2.66
N SER A 43 -0.65 14.16 -2.93
CA SER A 43 -0.61 14.70 -4.29
C SER A 43 0.30 13.82 -5.15
N GLU A 44 0.08 13.85 -6.44
CA GLU A 44 0.93 13.11 -7.35
C GLU A 44 2.39 13.60 -7.25
N ALA A 45 2.58 14.90 -7.02
CA ALA A 45 3.92 15.46 -6.85
C ALA A 45 4.62 14.86 -5.62
N SER A 46 3.88 14.67 -4.52
CA SER A 46 4.47 14.05 -3.33
C SER A 46 4.88 12.60 -3.60
N VAL A 47 4.05 11.85 -4.32
CA VAL A 47 4.40 10.47 -4.68
C VAL A 47 5.62 10.44 -5.58
N SER A 48 5.71 11.37 -6.53
CA SER A 48 6.89 11.48 -7.38
C SER A 48 8.14 11.74 -6.54
N ARG A 49 8.03 12.61 -5.53
CA ARG A 49 9.15 12.89 -4.63
C ARG A 49 9.50 11.70 -3.74
N MET A 50 8.55 10.83 -3.43
CA MET A 50 8.86 9.58 -2.74
C MET A 50 9.84 8.76 -3.58
N GLY A 51 9.60 8.71 -4.89
CA GLY A 51 10.45 7.95 -5.80
C GLY A 51 11.86 8.51 -5.90
N SER A 52 12.03 9.82 -5.76
CA SER A 52 13.33 10.44 -5.83
C SER A 52 14.02 10.56 -4.47
N GLY A 53 13.35 10.14 -3.41
CA GLY A 53 13.93 10.24 -2.06
C GLY A 53 13.67 11.57 -1.38
N ALA A 54 12.92 12.47 -2.02
CA ALA A 54 12.68 13.79 -1.48
C ALA A 54 11.44 13.88 -0.58
N TYR A 55 10.70 12.81 -0.45
CA TYR A 55 9.54 12.74 0.42
C TYR A 55 9.50 11.37 1.08
N THR A 56 9.28 11.35 2.38
CA THR A 56 9.20 10.12 3.15
C THR A 56 7.91 10.14 3.96
N LEU A 57 7.19 9.01 3.97
CA LEU A 57 5.99 8.89 4.78
C LEU A 57 6.37 9.01 6.25
N SER A 58 5.52 9.69 7.03
CA SER A 58 5.78 9.91 8.45
C SER A 58 4.74 9.21 9.30
N SER A 59 5.22 8.49 10.29
CA SER A 59 4.35 7.84 11.25
C SER A 59 3.42 8.88 11.88
N GLY A 60 2.17 8.56 11.99
CA GLY A 60 1.18 9.49 12.53
C GLY A 60 0.37 10.20 11.48
N ASP A 61 0.83 10.23 10.23
CA ASP A 61 0.07 10.87 9.17
C ASP A 61 -0.93 9.87 8.58
N LYS A 62 -2.04 10.39 8.05
CA LYS A 62 -3.04 9.53 7.44
C LYS A 62 -2.45 8.77 6.25
N ALA A 63 -1.58 9.41 5.48
CA ALA A 63 -0.96 8.76 4.33
C ALA A 63 -0.12 7.55 4.76
N PHE A 64 0.50 7.61 5.94
CA PHE A 64 1.25 6.48 6.47
C PHE A 64 0.31 5.30 6.71
N GLU A 65 -0.83 5.54 7.38
CA GLU A 65 -1.80 4.49 7.66
C GLU A 65 -2.33 3.85 6.38
N LEU A 66 -2.66 4.68 5.40
CA LEU A 66 -3.20 4.17 4.14
C LEU A 66 -2.15 3.39 3.35
N ALA A 67 -0.90 3.83 3.41
CA ALA A 67 0.19 3.10 2.77
C ALA A 67 0.42 1.72 3.42
N VAL A 68 0.28 1.63 4.74
CA VAL A 68 0.36 0.34 5.43
C VAL A 68 -0.71 -0.60 4.89
N MET A 69 -1.95 -0.10 4.75
CA MET A 69 -3.04 -0.93 4.24
C MET A 69 -2.81 -1.34 2.79
N PHE A 70 -2.29 -0.44 1.97
CA PHE A 70 -2.00 -0.75 0.58
C PHE A 70 -0.91 -1.82 0.46
N VAL A 71 0.14 -1.73 1.25
CA VAL A 71 1.21 -2.74 1.27
C VAL A 71 0.65 -4.09 1.72
N ARG A 72 -0.28 -4.09 2.68
CA ARG A 72 -0.94 -5.33 3.11
C ARG A 72 -1.80 -5.93 1.99
N VAL A 73 -2.49 -5.09 1.23
CA VAL A 73 -3.24 -5.57 0.06
C VAL A 73 -2.29 -6.26 -0.90
N PHE A 74 -1.16 -5.61 -1.21
CA PHE A 74 -0.17 -6.20 -2.11
C PHE A 74 0.35 -7.53 -1.57
N ARG A 75 0.72 -7.59 -0.31
CA ARG A 75 1.28 -8.81 0.27
C ARG A 75 0.29 -9.98 0.26
N SER A 76 -0.96 -9.70 0.56
CA SER A 76 -1.98 -10.75 0.54
C SER A 76 -2.24 -11.23 -0.88
N LEU A 77 -2.30 -10.31 -1.84
CA LEU A 77 -2.49 -10.69 -3.23
C LEU A 77 -1.28 -11.46 -3.76
N ASP A 78 -0.08 -10.99 -3.46
CA ASP A 78 1.16 -11.62 -3.87
C ASP A 78 1.22 -13.08 -3.41
N ALA A 79 0.81 -13.34 -2.17
CA ALA A 79 0.76 -14.69 -1.63
C ALA A 79 -0.24 -15.55 -2.39
N LEU A 80 -1.41 -15.00 -2.73
CA LEU A 80 -2.44 -15.76 -3.43
C LEU A 80 -2.05 -16.10 -4.87
N VAL A 81 -1.25 -15.26 -5.52
CA VAL A 81 -0.83 -15.49 -6.89
C VAL A 81 0.59 -16.06 -6.97
N HIS A 82 1.15 -16.46 -5.82
CA HIS A 82 2.49 -17.07 -5.74
C HIS A 82 3.57 -16.22 -6.41
N GLY A 83 3.51 -14.92 -6.19
CA GLY A 83 4.54 -14.00 -6.69
C GLY A 83 4.44 -13.63 -8.16
N ASP A 84 3.37 -14.02 -8.84
CA ASP A 84 3.22 -13.72 -10.27
C ASP A 84 2.65 -12.31 -10.46
N ASP A 85 3.53 -11.36 -10.80
CA ASP A 85 3.15 -9.96 -10.92
C ASP A 85 2.13 -9.72 -12.04
N ALA A 86 2.22 -10.45 -13.12
CA ALA A 86 1.27 -10.27 -14.23
C ALA A 86 -0.14 -10.69 -13.80
N VAL A 87 -0.24 -11.77 -13.05
CA VAL A 87 -1.54 -12.23 -12.53
C VAL A 87 -2.07 -11.24 -11.50
N ALA A 88 -1.20 -10.72 -10.63
CA ALA A 88 -1.61 -9.75 -9.63
C ALA A 88 -2.12 -8.47 -10.28
N ALA A 89 -1.40 -7.95 -11.27
CA ALA A 89 -1.82 -6.74 -11.98
C ALA A 89 -3.14 -6.96 -12.72
N ALA A 90 -3.33 -8.12 -13.31
CA ALA A 90 -4.59 -8.45 -13.97
C ALA A 90 -5.74 -8.51 -12.97
N TRP A 91 -5.51 -9.08 -11.80
CA TRP A 91 -6.55 -9.14 -10.77
C TRP A 91 -7.00 -7.73 -10.36
N MET A 92 -6.07 -6.81 -10.26
CA MET A 92 -6.37 -5.44 -9.85
C MET A 92 -7.24 -4.71 -10.88
N THR A 93 -7.13 -5.05 -12.15
CA THR A 93 -7.78 -4.29 -13.22
C THR A 93 -9.02 -4.95 -13.79
N HIS A 94 -9.39 -6.13 -13.33
CA HIS A 94 -10.58 -6.80 -13.82
C HIS A 94 -11.74 -6.66 -12.83
N PRO A 95 -12.98 -6.55 -13.31
CA PRO A 95 -14.14 -6.49 -12.42
C PRO A 95 -14.21 -7.75 -11.56
N ASN A 96 -14.57 -7.58 -10.31
CA ASN A 96 -14.66 -8.67 -9.35
C ASN A 96 -16.05 -8.69 -8.74
N ALA A 97 -16.82 -9.71 -9.05
CA ALA A 97 -18.21 -9.78 -8.60
C ALA A 97 -18.31 -9.84 -7.07
N ALA A 98 -17.40 -10.54 -6.42
CA ALA A 98 -17.43 -10.67 -4.97
C ALA A 98 -17.17 -9.33 -4.26
N LEU A 99 -16.41 -8.45 -4.92
CA LEU A 99 -16.11 -7.13 -4.36
C LEU A 99 -17.09 -6.05 -4.81
N GLY A 100 -17.86 -6.33 -5.85
CA GLY A 100 -18.80 -5.36 -6.38
C GLY A 100 -18.15 -4.28 -7.24
N GLY A 101 -16.97 -4.52 -7.77
CA GLY A 101 -16.29 -3.54 -8.62
C GLY A 101 -14.89 -3.99 -8.97
N THR A 102 -14.15 -3.11 -9.63
CA THR A 102 -12.77 -3.38 -10.01
C THR A 102 -11.86 -3.03 -8.83
N PRO A 103 -11.01 -3.95 -8.38
CA PRO A 103 -10.18 -3.70 -7.20
C PRO A 103 -9.39 -2.41 -7.26
N LEU A 104 -8.78 -2.10 -8.41
CA LEU A 104 -7.99 -0.88 -8.55
C LEU A 104 -8.82 0.37 -8.30
N ASP A 105 -10.07 0.39 -8.73
CA ASP A 105 -10.95 1.52 -8.49
C ASP A 105 -11.36 1.58 -7.02
N LEU A 106 -11.67 0.42 -6.45
CA LEU A 106 -12.13 0.35 -5.06
C LEU A 106 -11.08 0.84 -4.07
N VAL A 107 -9.80 0.51 -4.29
CA VAL A 107 -8.75 0.87 -3.33
C VAL A 107 -8.45 2.37 -3.30
N GLN A 108 -9.03 3.15 -4.19
CA GLN A 108 -8.81 4.59 -4.22
C GLN A 108 -9.69 5.35 -3.21
N THR A 109 -10.55 4.65 -2.48
CA THR A 109 -11.30 5.23 -1.37
C THR A 109 -10.98 4.44 -0.10
N VAL A 110 -11.11 5.08 1.05
CA VAL A 110 -10.80 4.41 2.32
C VAL A 110 -11.71 3.19 2.54
N PRO A 111 -13.04 3.31 2.38
CA PRO A 111 -13.88 2.12 2.57
C PRO A 111 -13.56 1.01 1.58
N GLY A 112 -13.26 1.35 0.34
CA GLY A 112 -12.92 0.36 -0.68
C GLY A 112 -11.59 -0.33 -0.38
N LEU A 113 -10.60 0.43 0.10
CA LEU A 113 -9.31 -0.13 0.48
C LEU A 113 -9.48 -1.14 1.62
N VAL A 114 -10.26 -0.79 2.63
CA VAL A 114 -10.54 -1.69 3.75
C VAL A 114 -11.27 -2.94 3.26
N HIS A 115 -12.23 -2.76 2.37
CA HIS A 115 -13.03 -3.86 1.84
C HIS A 115 -12.16 -4.85 1.03
N VAL A 116 -11.30 -4.34 0.17
CA VAL A 116 -10.42 -5.18 -0.63
C VAL A 116 -9.43 -5.91 0.27
N LEU A 117 -8.86 -5.21 1.26
CA LEU A 117 -7.93 -5.83 2.18
C LEU A 117 -8.60 -6.97 2.96
N ALA A 118 -9.80 -6.73 3.48
CA ALA A 118 -10.53 -7.75 4.24
C ALA A 118 -10.84 -8.98 3.37
N TYR A 119 -11.21 -8.75 2.11
CA TYR A 119 -11.48 -9.82 1.19
C TYR A 119 -10.24 -10.69 0.95
N LEU A 120 -9.10 -10.05 0.68
CA LEU A 120 -7.86 -10.77 0.41
C LEU A 120 -7.36 -11.50 1.66
N ASP A 121 -7.46 -10.89 2.82
CA ASP A 121 -7.04 -11.53 4.07
C ASP A 121 -7.89 -12.76 4.35
N ALA A 122 -9.19 -12.69 4.10
CA ALA A 122 -10.07 -13.84 4.31
C ALA A 122 -9.73 -14.98 3.35
N ARG A 123 -9.43 -14.67 2.10
CA ARG A 123 -9.05 -15.70 1.15
C ARG A 123 -7.69 -16.30 1.45
N ARG A 124 -6.76 -15.47 1.91
CA ARG A 124 -5.44 -15.95 2.28
C ARG A 124 -5.49 -16.90 3.46
N ALA A 125 -6.43 -16.70 4.37
CA ALA A 125 -6.59 -17.57 5.53
C ALA A 125 -7.08 -18.97 5.15
N LEU A 126 -7.61 -19.16 3.94
CA LEU A 126 -8.12 -20.44 3.51
C LEU A 126 -7.08 -21.33 2.82
N VAL A 127 -5.89 -20.79 2.56
CA VAL A 127 -4.87 -21.58 1.84
C VAL A 127 -3.71 -22.04 2.75
#